data_9fa4ac5716784e7f932bb2043bfe51c5
#
_entry.id   9fa4ac5716784e7f932bb2043bfe51c5
#
_cell.length_a   1.000
_cell.length_b   1.000
_cell.length_c   1.000
_cell.angle_alpha   90.00
_cell.angle_beta   90.00
_cell.angle_gamma   90.00
#
_symmetry.space_group_name_H-M   'P 1'
#
loop_
_entity.id
_entity.type
_entity.pdbx_description
1 polymer ?
#
loop_
_entity_poly.entity_id
_entity_poly.type
_entity_poly.pdbx_seq_one_letter_code
_entity_poly.pdbx_strand_id
1 'polypeptide(L)'
;MDRRAFLKSVAGAGVLTAAGGLATPAISQRAAARALRLVPHADVANFDPIWSSAYIARNAGLLVWDMLYGMDANLEVQRQMVEAEDVSADGLVWTFRLRPGLKFHDGEPVRADDAVASINRWAAREPMGQMIKAIENELAALDDRTFRWVLKKPYPKMLLALGKIITPCCFVMPARIAATDPFKQISEHVGSGPMRFIKDEWTPGARAVFEKFADYVPRSEPASWLAGGKRIVSDRVEWITIADPATAAAALQNGEVDWLELPLPDLVPALRQNRNVAVDIQDPLGNIGTLFFNHLFPPFNDVRARRAFLMAMSQADYMRAYVGDDAAWKPLPGFFTPGTPLYTEEGGEILKGPRNLDAAKRLLAESNYAGEPIISMAAQDLAHHKAWGDVTADLLTRLGVKVDYAALDWGTVVARRAQKSPPGHGGWHIFRTSFYGVDCVDPTNKLLRANGDKAFFGWPNIPDVEAEIAAWYDAKTLDEEKLIARRLNKAALDNVVYAPLGMYLRYFAWRKNVGGIAQGPLPFFWGVSKTV
;
A
#
# COMPACT_ATOMS: atom_id res chain seq x y z
N MET A 1 57.43 24.37 31.62
CA MET A 1 57.15 25.48 30.71
C MET A 1 55.71 25.91 30.91
N ASP A 2 55.58 27.13 31.36
CA ASP A 2 54.42 27.68 32.07
C ASP A 2 53.31 28.12 31.11
N ARG A 3 52.11 27.58 31.29
CA ARG A 3 50.90 27.86 30.48
C ARG A 3 50.35 29.29 30.62
N ARG A 4 51.00 30.16 31.45
CA ARG A 4 50.57 31.53 31.72
C ARG A 4 51.25 32.61 30.86
N ALA A 5 52.22 32.23 30.00
CA ALA A 5 52.96 33.18 29.16
C ALA A 5 52.34 33.37 27.74
N PHE A 6 51.32 32.61 27.35
CA PHE A 6 50.72 32.71 26.00
C PHE A 6 49.51 33.64 25.89
N LEU A 7 49.05 34.21 27.01
CA LEU A 7 47.84 35.06 27.05
C LEU A 7 48.10 36.58 27.16
N LYS A 8 49.33 37.06 26.95
CA LYS A 8 49.64 38.50 27.12
C LYS A 8 50.18 39.23 25.90
N SER A 9 50.03 38.69 24.67
CA SER A 9 50.55 39.40 23.49
C SER A 9 49.59 39.41 22.31
N VAL A 10 48.30 39.75 22.52
CA VAL A 10 47.42 40.24 21.47
C VAL A 10 46.47 41.30 22.05
N ALA A 11 47.00 42.45 22.30
CA ALA A 11 46.21 43.64 22.50
C ALA A 11 46.81 44.76 21.62
N GLY A 12 46.15 45.06 20.55
CA GLY A 12 46.45 46.27 19.77
C GLY A 12 46.56 46.07 18.28
N ALA A 13 45.44 45.96 17.57
CA ALA A 13 45.31 46.45 16.18
C ALA A 13 43.83 46.44 15.76
N GLY A 14 43.27 47.63 15.59
CA GLY A 14 42.38 48.03 14.52
C GLY A 14 40.97 47.40 14.47
N VAL A 15 40.03 48.09 15.11
CA VAL A 15 38.60 48.00 14.76
C VAL A 15 38.41 48.41 13.30
N LEU A 16 38.04 47.46 12.44
CA LEU A 16 37.32 47.71 11.19
C LEU A 16 36.13 46.76 11.19
N THR A 17 35.00 47.26 11.65
CA THR A 17 33.67 46.69 11.51
C THR A 17 33.30 46.59 10.02
N ALA A 18 33.54 45.44 9.39
CA ALA A 18 32.79 45.01 8.23
C ALA A 18 31.62 44.15 8.72
N ALA A 19 30.50 44.77 9.00
CA ALA A 19 29.21 44.11 9.11
C ALA A 19 28.82 43.56 7.76
N GLY A 20 29.49 42.48 7.31
CA GLY A 20 29.07 41.61 6.26
C GLY A 20 28.18 40.55 6.85
N GLY A 21 26.96 40.89 7.23
CA GLY A 21 25.90 39.92 7.43
C GLY A 21 25.79 39.13 6.14
N LEU A 22 26.15 37.85 6.16
CA LEU A 22 25.77 36.90 5.13
C LEU A 22 24.23 36.88 5.10
N ALA A 23 23.66 37.76 4.30
CA ALA A 23 22.27 37.72 3.93
C ALA A 23 22.05 36.36 3.26
N THR A 24 21.63 35.37 4.02
CA THR A 24 20.98 34.19 3.43
C THR A 24 19.89 34.73 2.51
N PRO A 25 19.92 34.39 1.20
CA PRO A 25 19.01 35.01 0.26
C PRO A 25 17.56 34.83 0.74
N ALA A 26 16.82 35.91 0.89
CA ALA A 26 15.40 35.90 1.29
C ALA A 26 14.54 34.97 0.39
N ILE A 27 15.05 34.66 -0.80
CA ILE A 27 14.47 33.70 -1.75
C ILE A 27 14.56 32.27 -1.22
N SER A 28 15.66 31.83 -0.59
CA SER A 28 15.80 30.47 -0.06
C SER A 28 14.92 30.25 1.17
N GLN A 29 14.76 31.25 2.02
CA GLN A 29 13.87 31.21 3.18
C GLN A 29 12.39 31.19 2.77
N ARG A 30 11.99 31.94 1.72
CA ARG A 30 10.62 31.90 1.18
C ARG A 30 10.33 30.58 0.48
N ALA A 31 11.27 29.99 -0.24
CA ALA A 31 11.11 28.69 -0.86
C ALA A 31 10.97 27.57 0.19
N ALA A 32 11.79 27.61 1.23
CA ALA A 32 11.72 26.66 2.37
C ALA A 32 10.41 26.79 3.18
N ALA A 33 9.87 28.02 3.30
CA ALA A 33 8.59 28.26 3.98
C ALA A 33 7.38 27.72 3.19
N ARG A 34 7.49 27.58 1.87
CA ARG A 34 6.44 27.06 0.97
C ARG A 34 6.54 25.55 0.72
N ALA A 35 7.61 24.88 1.11
CA ALA A 35 7.73 23.44 1.00
C ALA A 35 6.67 22.76 1.87
N LEU A 36 5.97 21.78 1.30
CA LEU A 36 5.04 20.92 2.02
C LEU A 36 5.82 19.72 2.58
N ARG A 37 5.86 19.58 3.90
CA ARG A 37 6.60 18.54 4.60
C ARG A 37 5.66 17.47 5.12
N LEU A 38 5.81 16.24 4.61
CA LEU A 38 5.08 15.05 5.05
C LEU A 38 5.99 14.15 5.88
N VAL A 39 5.50 13.61 6.98
CA VAL A 39 6.06 12.41 7.61
C VAL A 39 5.30 11.21 7.05
N PRO A 40 5.91 10.40 6.16
CA PRO A 40 5.26 9.25 5.55
C PRO A 40 5.21 8.07 6.52
N HIS A 41 4.38 7.06 6.21
CA HIS A 41 4.26 5.84 7.02
C HIS A 41 5.52 4.95 7.04
N ALA A 42 6.44 5.15 6.10
CA ALA A 42 7.72 4.44 6.01
C ALA A 42 8.75 5.25 5.23
N ASP A 43 10.02 4.90 5.36
CA ASP A 43 11.11 5.47 4.57
C ASP A 43 11.09 5.00 3.11
N VAL A 44 11.47 5.89 2.19
CA VAL A 44 11.69 5.57 0.77
C VAL A 44 13.10 5.00 0.62
N ALA A 45 13.30 3.77 1.07
CA ALA A 45 14.61 3.10 1.03
C ALA A 45 15.05 2.72 -0.40
N ASN A 46 14.11 2.57 -1.32
CA ASN A 46 14.36 2.35 -2.75
C ASN A 46 13.30 3.07 -3.58
N PHE A 47 13.65 3.43 -4.81
CA PHE A 47 12.81 4.26 -5.66
C PHE A 47 12.54 3.60 -7.02
N ASP A 48 12.08 2.34 -7.00
CA ASP A 48 11.59 1.63 -8.18
C ASP A 48 10.23 0.98 -7.87
N PRO A 49 9.11 1.59 -8.30
CA PRO A 49 7.76 1.14 -7.94
C PRO A 49 7.29 -0.10 -8.73
N ILE A 50 8.08 -0.59 -9.70
CA ILE A 50 7.83 -1.85 -10.42
C ILE A 50 8.61 -2.99 -9.75
N TRP A 51 9.86 -2.76 -9.38
CA TRP A 51 10.68 -3.74 -8.69
C TRP A 51 10.20 -3.98 -7.25
N SER A 52 9.82 -2.90 -6.54
CA SER A 52 9.35 -2.97 -5.16
C SER A 52 7.82 -3.06 -5.10
N SER A 53 7.31 -3.96 -4.26
CA SER A 53 5.87 -4.03 -3.93
C SER A 53 5.51 -3.23 -2.66
N ALA A 54 6.43 -2.44 -2.10
CA ALA A 54 6.19 -1.63 -0.92
C ALA A 54 5.26 -0.45 -1.24
N TYR A 55 4.28 -0.20 -0.37
CA TYR A 55 3.35 0.93 -0.54
C TYR A 55 4.05 2.28 -0.63
N ILE A 56 5.12 2.47 0.15
CA ILE A 56 5.87 3.73 0.11
C ILE A 56 6.52 3.98 -1.25
N ALA A 57 7.06 2.94 -1.91
CA ALA A 57 7.63 3.07 -3.25
C ALA A 57 6.55 3.38 -4.31
N ARG A 58 5.35 2.77 -4.19
CA ARG A 58 4.19 3.12 -5.01
C ARG A 58 3.77 4.58 -4.79
N ASN A 59 3.60 5.00 -3.53
CA ASN A 59 3.13 6.34 -3.19
C ASN A 59 4.10 7.41 -3.73
N ALA A 60 5.41 7.19 -3.61
CA ALA A 60 6.43 8.04 -4.19
C ALA A 60 6.42 7.98 -5.73
N GLY A 61 6.21 6.77 -6.28
CA GLY A 61 6.10 6.55 -7.72
C GLY A 61 4.96 7.34 -8.37
N LEU A 62 3.82 7.47 -7.67
CA LEU A 62 2.66 8.24 -8.17
C LEU A 62 2.91 9.75 -8.29
N LEU A 63 3.92 10.30 -7.63
CA LEU A 63 4.36 11.68 -7.84
C LEU A 63 5.22 11.82 -9.11
N VAL A 64 6.01 10.79 -9.43
CA VAL A 64 7.06 10.85 -10.46
C VAL A 64 6.62 10.25 -11.78
N TRP A 65 5.81 9.20 -11.77
CA TRP A 65 5.31 8.56 -12.99
C TRP A 65 3.79 8.63 -13.07
N ASP A 66 3.28 8.93 -14.24
CA ASP A 66 1.86 8.84 -14.51
C ASP A 66 1.50 7.45 -15.07
N MET A 67 0.21 7.17 -15.21
CA MET A 67 -0.34 5.90 -15.63
C MET A 67 -1.20 6.08 -16.89
N LEU A 68 -1.41 5.01 -17.65
CA LEU A 68 -2.34 5.01 -18.79
C LEU A 68 -3.77 5.26 -18.34
N TYR A 69 -4.16 4.63 -17.24
CA TYR A 69 -5.44 4.74 -16.56
C TYR A 69 -5.22 4.97 -15.07
N GLY A 70 -6.21 5.47 -14.36
CA GLY A 70 -6.16 5.65 -12.91
C GLY A 70 -7.50 5.33 -12.27
N MET A 71 -7.49 4.66 -11.13
CA MET A 71 -8.68 4.41 -10.32
C MET A 71 -9.10 5.68 -9.61
N ASP A 72 -10.38 6.01 -9.65
CA ASP A 72 -10.98 7.13 -8.95
C ASP A 72 -11.53 6.74 -7.56
N ALA A 73 -12.08 7.71 -6.82
CA ALA A 73 -12.63 7.49 -5.49
C ALA A 73 -13.91 6.63 -5.46
N ASN A 74 -14.53 6.39 -6.62
CA ASN A 74 -15.66 5.46 -6.77
C ASN A 74 -15.22 4.03 -7.10
N LEU A 75 -13.90 3.78 -7.10
CA LEU A 75 -13.29 2.51 -7.53
C LEU A 75 -13.47 2.21 -9.02
N GLU A 76 -13.75 3.23 -9.83
CA GLU A 76 -13.86 3.14 -11.27
C GLU A 76 -12.54 3.50 -11.94
N VAL A 77 -12.20 2.78 -13.00
CA VAL A 77 -10.99 3.06 -13.78
C VAL A 77 -11.29 4.09 -14.85
N GLN A 78 -10.59 5.22 -14.79
CA GLN A 78 -10.72 6.36 -15.69
C GLN A 78 -9.46 6.48 -16.59
N ARG A 79 -9.63 7.04 -17.79
CA ARG A 79 -8.50 7.39 -18.66
C ARG A 79 -7.61 8.42 -17.97
N GLN A 80 -6.28 8.24 -18.02
CA GLN A 80 -5.32 9.20 -17.49
C GLN A 80 -4.38 9.72 -18.59
N MET A 81 -3.40 8.97 -19.05
CA MET A 81 -2.57 9.34 -20.20
C MET A 81 -3.22 8.98 -21.54
N VAL A 82 -4.16 8.03 -21.55
CA VAL A 82 -4.93 7.65 -22.73
C VAL A 82 -5.99 8.71 -23.04
N GLU A 83 -6.07 9.10 -24.31
CA GLU A 83 -7.12 9.95 -24.88
C GLU A 83 -8.36 9.13 -25.25
N ALA A 84 -8.13 8.01 -25.94
CA ALA A 84 -9.18 7.09 -26.38
C ALA A 84 -8.64 5.66 -26.47
N GLU A 85 -9.51 4.70 -26.26
CA GLU A 85 -9.31 3.31 -26.63
C GLU A 85 -10.43 2.85 -27.55
N ASP A 86 -10.11 1.87 -28.40
CA ASP A 86 -11.04 1.13 -29.25
C ASP A 86 -10.84 -0.36 -29.03
N VAL A 87 -11.94 -1.10 -28.96
CA VAL A 87 -11.93 -2.56 -28.73
C VAL A 87 -12.72 -3.24 -29.83
N SER A 88 -12.12 -4.23 -30.50
CA SER A 88 -12.82 -5.03 -31.49
C SER A 88 -14.04 -5.76 -30.90
N ALA A 89 -15.05 -6.03 -31.73
CA ALA A 89 -16.30 -6.64 -31.29
C ALA A 89 -16.12 -8.01 -30.60
N ASP A 90 -15.06 -8.75 -30.94
CA ASP A 90 -14.67 -10.01 -30.30
C ASP A 90 -13.84 -9.83 -29.03
N GLY A 91 -13.48 -8.58 -28.66
CA GLY A 91 -12.68 -8.26 -27.50
C GLY A 91 -11.20 -8.66 -27.58
N LEU A 92 -10.70 -8.99 -28.78
CA LEU A 92 -9.34 -9.49 -28.98
C LEU A 92 -8.33 -8.39 -29.28
N VAL A 93 -8.76 -7.29 -29.91
CA VAL A 93 -7.88 -6.21 -30.33
C VAL A 93 -8.20 -4.94 -29.56
N TRP A 94 -7.24 -4.47 -28.79
CA TRP A 94 -7.30 -3.19 -28.05
C TRP A 94 -6.37 -2.19 -28.72
N THR A 95 -6.89 -1.04 -29.14
CA THR A 95 -6.10 0.07 -29.68
C THR A 95 -6.19 1.24 -28.72
N PHE A 96 -5.04 1.74 -28.26
CA PHE A 96 -4.96 2.84 -27.31
C PHE A 96 -4.27 4.04 -27.96
N ARG A 97 -4.82 5.24 -27.76
CA ARG A 97 -4.23 6.48 -28.22
C ARG A 97 -3.88 7.38 -27.04
N LEU A 98 -2.62 7.81 -26.95
CA LEU A 98 -2.13 8.73 -25.92
C LEU A 98 -2.61 10.17 -26.20
N ARG A 99 -2.85 10.93 -25.12
CA ARG A 99 -3.13 12.38 -25.20
C ARG A 99 -1.96 13.13 -25.86
N PRO A 100 -2.20 14.22 -26.56
CA PRO A 100 -1.14 15.06 -27.09
C PRO A 100 -0.41 15.83 -25.97
N GLY A 101 0.84 16.20 -26.22
CA GLY A 101 1.63 17.10 -25.39
C GLY A 101 2.20 16.48 -24.12
N LEU A 102 2.05 15.19 -23.89
CA LEU A 102 2.66 14.49 -22.76
C LEU A 102 4.19 14.52 -22.87
N LYS A 103 4.87 14.84 -21.76
CA LYS A 103 6.33 14.92 -21.69
C LYS A 103 6.87 14.18 -20.49
N PHE A 104 8.09 13.69 -20.61
CA PHE A 104 8.92 13.26 -19.50
C PHE A 104 9.65 14.43 -18.84
N HIS A 105 10.20 14.19 -17.65
CA HIS A 105 10.90 15.21 -16.86
C HIS A 105 12.17 15.77 -17.54
N ASP A 106 12.75 15.05 -18.48
CA ASP A 106 13.88 15.49 -19.30
C ASP A 106 13.48 16.31 -20.54
N GLY A 107 12.16 16.51 -20.75
CA GLY A 107 11.60 17.29 -21.85
C GLY A 107 11.23 16.45 -23.08
N GLU A 108 11.65 15.18 -23.15
CA GLU A 108 11.29 14.28 -24.24
C GLU A 108 9.78 14.00 -24.26
N PRO A 109 9.14 13.89 -25.43
CA PRO A 109 7.74 13.53 -25.53
C PRO A 109 7.51 12.08 -25.11
N VAL A 110 6.38 11.82 -24.46
CA VAL A 110 5.93 10.44 -24.19
C VAL A 110 5.37 9.86 -25.48
N ARG A 111 5.88 8.69 -25.88
CA ARG A 111 5.48 7.98 -27.10
C ARG A 111 4.83 6.64 -26.79
N ALA A 112 4.19 6.05 -27.79
CA ALA A 112 3.58 4.73 -27.70
C ALA A 112 4.61 3.62 -27.38
N ASP A 113 5.85 3.73 -27.86
CA ASP A 113 6.94 2.82 -27.52
C ASP A 113 7.27 2.82 -26.02
N ASP A 114 7.17 3.98 -25.36
CA ASP A 114 7.37 4.09 -23.92
C ASP A 114 6.27 3.35 -23.15
N ALA A 115 5.01 3.47 -23.61
CA ALA A 115 3.89 2.74 -23.03
C ALA A 115 4.06 1.23 -23.22
N VAL A 116 4.44 0.76 -24.41
CA VAL A 116 4.70 -0.64 -24.73
C VAL A 116 5.82 -1.22 -23.86
N ALA A 117 6.95 -0.52 -23.76
CA ALA A 117 8.08 -0.93 -22.93
C ALA A 117 7.69 -1.00 -21.44
N SER A 118 6.93 0.00 -20.96
CA SER A 118 6.46 0.08 -19.57
C SER A 118 5.49 -1.06 -19.23
N ILE A 119 4.53 -1.35 -20.10
CA ILE A 119 3.62 -2.48 -19.95
C ILE A 119 4.39 -3.80 -19.88
N ASN A 120 5.39 -4.00 -20.74
CA ASN A 120 6.20 -5.22 -20.72
C ASN A 120 6.97 -5.39 -19.40
N ARG A 121 7.58 -4.31 -18.88
CA ARG A 121 8.30 -4.35 -17.61
C ARG A 121 7.35 -4.62 -16.44
N TRP A 122 6.22 -3.91 -16.38
CA TRP A 122 5.20 -4.09 -15.34
C TRP A 122 4.61 -5.51 -15.38
N ALA A 123 4.22 -6.01 -16.56
CA ALA A 123 3.59 -7.30 -16.73
C ALA A 123 4.49 -8.48 -16.33
N ALA A 124 5.81 -8.32 -16.35
CA ALA A 124 6.72 -9.35 -15.84
C ALA A 124 6.65 -9.53 -14.31
N ARG A 125 6.15 -8.53 -13.58
CA ARG A 125 6.11 -8.48 -12.11
C ARG A 125 4.71 -8.59 -11.54
N GLU A 126 3.69 -8.18 -12.28
CA GLU A 126 2.31 -8.01 -11.80
C GLU A 126 1.42 -9.19 -12.28
N PRO A 127 0.64 -9.83 -11.36
CA PRO A 127 -0.13 -11.03 -11.70
C PRO A 127 -1.13 -10.87 -12.85
N MET A 128 -1.90 -9.77 -12.93
CA MET A 128 -2.81 -9.54 -14.05
C MET A 128 -2.06 -9.31 -15.36
N GLY A 129 -0.94 -8.57 -15.28
CA GLY A 129 -0.04 -8.40 -16.41
C GLY A 129 0.52 -9.73 -16.93
N GLN A 130 0.93 -10.63 -16.04
CA GLN A 130 1.37 -11.98 -16.40
C GLN A 130 0.25 -12.79 -17.06
N MET A 131 -1.00 -12.68 -16.56
CA MET A 131 -2.15 -13.33 -17.17
C MET A 131 -2.41 -12.83 -18.59
N ILE A 132 -2.34 -11.50 -18.80
CA ILE A 132 -2.52 -10.89 -20.13
C ILE A 132 -1.39 -11.33 -21.07
N LYS A 133 -0.14 -11.30 -20.59
CA LYS A 133 1.02 -11.77 -21.39
C LYS A 133 0.92 -13.24 -21.80
N ALA A 134 0.33 -14.10 -20.99
CA ALA A 134 0.12 -15.51 -21.33
C ALA A 134 -0.86 -15.71 -22.53
N ILE A 135 -1.77 -14.76 -22.72
CA ILE A 135 -2.75 -14.76 -23.83
C ILE A 135 -2.44 -13.72 -24.90
N GLU A 136 -1.32 -13.03 -24.79
CA GLU A 136 -0.87 -12.05 -25.78
C GLU A 136 -0.52 -12.71 -27.11
N ASN A 137 -0.92 -12.08 -28.19
CA ASN A 137 -0.43 -12.36 -29.52
C ASN A 137 0.57 -11.30 -29.98
N GLU A 138 0.25 -10.02 -29.74
CA GLU A 138 1.10 -8.89 -30.11
C GLU A 138 0.85 -7.70 -29.18
N LEU A 139 1.90 -6.98 -28.80
CA LEU A 139 1.84 -5.64 -28.19
C LEU A 139 2.85 -4.78 -28.92
N ALA A 140 2.38 -3.77 -29.69
CA ALA A 140 3.23 -2.95 -30.55
C ALA A 140 2.72 -1.52 -30.68
N ALA A 141 3.65 -0.55 -30.81
CA ALA A 141 3.35 0.80 -31.23
C ALA A 141 3.00 0.81 -32.74
N LEU A 142 1.98 1.56 -33.11
CA LEU A 142 1.57 1.75 -34.50
C LEU A 142 2.08 3.10 -35.04
N ASP A 143 2.14 4.09 -34.18
CA ASP A 143 2.68 5.42 -34.44
C ASP A 143 3.15 6.06 -33.10
N ASP A 144 3.59 7.32 -33.12
CA ASP A 144 4.11 7.99 -31.92
C ASP A 144 3.15 8.03 -30.73
N ARG A 145 1.82 7.95 -30.95
CA ARG A 145 0.82 8.06 -29.90
C ARG A 145 -0.14 6.87 -29.83
N THR A 146 -0.07 5.96 -30.76
CA THR A 146 -1.02 4.83 -30.85
C THR A 146 -0.28 3.52 -30.69
N PHE A 147 -0.76 2.66 -29.80
CA PHE A 147 -0.29 1.29 -29.68
C PHE A 147 -1.46 0.31 -29.68
N ARG A 148 -1.17 -0.92 -30.06
CA ARG A 148 -2.15 -1.99 -30.18
C ARG A 148 -1.73 -3.19 -29.33
N TRP A 149 -2.73 -3.80 -28.68
CA TRP A 149 -2.58 -5.05 -27.93
C TRP A 149 -3.54 -6.09 -28.47
N VAL A 150 -3.01 -7.14 -29.07
CA VAL A 150 -3.78 -8.24 -29.66
C VAL A 150 -3.69 -9.46 -28.75
N LEU A 151 -4.84 -10.06 -28.44
CA LEU A 151 -4.98 -11.18 -27.52
C LEU A 151 -5.48 -12.43 -28.25
N LYS A 152 -5.20 -13.62 -27.70
CA LYS A 152 -5.69 -14.93 -28.16
C LYS A 152 -7.10 -15.25 -27.65
N LYS A 153 -7.51 -14.60 -26.53
CA LYS A 153 -8.86 -14.65 -25.97
C LYS A 153 -9.21 -13.30 -25.33
N PRO A 154 -10.51 -12.96 -25.23
CA PRO A 154 -10.91 -11.72 -24.57
C PRO A 154 -10.44 -11.65 -23.11
N TYR A 155 -10.13 -10.44 -22.65
CA TYR A 155 -9.77 -10.17 -21.25
C TYR A 155 -10.58 -8.98 -20.72
N PRO A 156 -11.75 -9.20 -20.10
CA PRO A 156 -12.65 -8.12 -19.67
C PRO A 156 -12.05 -7.15 -18.64
N LYS A 157 -11.03 -7.59 -17.92
CA LYS A 157 -10.37 -6.79 -16.85
C LYS A 157 -9.16 -5.97 -17.34
N MET A 158 -9.04 -5.71 -18.66
CA MET A 158 -7.90 -4.98 -19.23
C MET A 158 -7.70 -3.60 -18.59
N LEU A 159 -8.75 -2.79 -18.52
CA LEU A 159 -8.66 -1.45 -17.97
C LEU A 159 -8.36 -1.47 -16.47
N LEU A 160 -8.96 -2.41 -15.72
CA LEU A 160 -8.66 -2.61 -14.31
C LEU A 160 -7.17 -2.95 -14.10
N ALA A 161 -6.62 -3.83 -14.91
CA ALA A 161 -5.20 -4.20 -14.83
C ALA A 161 -4.27 -3.00 -15.00
N LEU A 162 -4.60 -2.11 -15.97
CA LEU A 162 -3.79 -0.94 -16.30
C LEU A 162 -4.00 0.26 -15.35
N GLY A 163 -5.15 0.32 -14.63
CA GLY A 163 -5.54 1.49 -13.84
C GLY A 163 -5.64 1.27 -12.34
N LYS A 164 -5.52 0.02 -11.86
CA LYS A 164 -5.66 -0.27 -10.41
C LYS A 164 -4.60 0.42 -9.57
N ILE A 165 -4.96 0.74 -8.32
CA ILE A 165 -4.09 1.38 -7.34
C ILE A 165 -3.20 0.38 -6.58
N ILE A 166 -3.48 -0.92 -6.70
CA ILE A 166 -2.74 -1.99 -6.02
C ILE A 166 -1.34 -2.12 -6.63
N THR A 167 -0.33 -2.24 -5.77
CA THR A 167 1.09 -2.34 -6.19
C THR A 167 1.44 -3.70 -6.81
N PRO A 168 2.28 -3.71 -7.85
CA PRO A 168 2.82 -2.59 -8.62
C PRO A 168 1.82 -2.02 -9.63
N CYS A 169 1.73 -0.68 -9.68
CA CYS A 169 0.91 0.01 -10.69
C CYS A 169 1.60 0.03 -12.05
N CYS A 170 0.82 0.13 -13.14
CA CYS A 170 1.35 0.22 -14.50
C CYS A 170 1.84 1.65 -14.82
N PHE A 171 2.99 2.02 -14.28
CA PHE A 171 3.61 3.33 -14.49
C PHE A 171 4.24 3.45 -15.87
N VAL A 172 4.09 4.60 -16.53
CA VAL A 172 4.71 4.91 -17.83
C VAL A 172 6.06 5.57 -17.59
N MET A 173 7.12 4.90 -18.05
CA MET A 173 8.52 5.30 -17.98
C MET A 173 9.10 5.48 -19.37
N PRO A 174 10.16 6.28 -19.56
CA PRO A 174 10.92 6.25 -20.82
C PRO A 174 11.32 4.84 -21.21
N ALA A 175 11.21 4.48 -22.49
CA ALA A 175 11.52 3.12 -22.96
C ALA A 175 12.91 2.64 -22.54
N ARG A 176 13.92 3.54 -22.53
CA ARG A 176 15.29 3.24 -22.06
C ARG A 176 15.34 2.80 -20.60
N ILE A 177 14.48 3.37 -19.73
CA ILE A 177 14.37 3.00 -18.31
C ILE A 177 13.55 1.72 -18.17
N ALA A 178 12.43 1.64 -18.87
CA ALA A 178 11.55 0.48 -18.87
C ALA A 178 12.24 -0.80 -19.42
N ALA A 179 13.26 -0.66 -20.26
CA ALA A 179 14.09 -1.77 -20.75
C ALA A 179 14.98 -2.40 -19.66
N THR A 180 15.11 -1.77 -18.47
CA THR A 180 15.80 -2.39 -17.33
C THR A 180 15.11 -3.71 -16.96
N ASP A 181 15.90 -4.74 -16.72
CA ASP A 181 15.40 -6.05 -16.26
C ASP A 181 14.38 -5.86 -15.13
N PRO A 182 13.16 -6.42 -15.23
CA PRO A 182 12.11 -6.23 -14.23
C PRO A 182 12.49 -6.70 -12.81
N PHE A 183 13.51 -7.56 -12.68
CA PHE A 183 14.04 -8.08 -11.43
C PHE A 183 15.27 -7.30 -10.91
N LYS A 184 15.65 -6.22 -11.61
CA LYS A 184 16.68 -5.27 -11.20
C LYS A 184 16.11 -3.89 -11.02
N GLN A 185 16.66 -3.15 -10.04
CA GLN A 185 16.25 -1.77 -9.79
C GLN A 185 16.72 -0.85 -10.93
N ILE A 186 15.89 0.15 -11.25
CA ILE A 186 16.27 1.26 -12.13
C ILE A 186 17.31 2.15 -11.44
N SER A 187 18.18 2.76 -12.23
CA SER A 187 19.20 3.72 -11.75
C SER A 187 18.84 5.17 -12.06
N GLU A 188 17.92 5.39 -13.00
CA GLU A 188 17.45 6.69 -13.46
C GLU A 188 15.96 6.88 -13.07
N HIS A 189 15.61 8.08 -12.62
CA HIS A 189 14.27 8.38 -12.08
C HIS A 189 13.54 9.48 -12.88
N VAL A 190 13.75 9.51 -14.18
CA VAL A 190 12.98 10.37 -15.10
C VAL A 190 11.59 9.78 -15.25
N GLY A 191 10.57 10.59 -14.96
CA GLY A 191 9.18 10.19 -14.99
C GLY A 191 8.31 11.04 -15.88
N SER A 192 7.04 10.67 -15.96
CA SER A 192 5.97 11.33 -16.73
C SER A 192 4.93 12.00 -15.83
N GLY A 193 5.13 11.97 -14.51
CA GLY A 193 4.20 12.45 -13.51
C GLY A 193 4.32 13.93 -13.17
N PRO A 194 3.47 14.42 -12.25
CA PRO A 194 3.38 15.84 -11.94
C PRO A 194 4.55 16.41 -11.13
N MET A 195 5.43 15.57 -10.58
CA MET A 195 6.60 16.00 -9.81
C MET A 195 7.87 15.28 -10.23
N ARG A 196 9.00 15.99 -10.17
CA ARG A 196 10.35 15.44 -10.37
C ARG A 196 10.91 14.97 -9.04
N PHE A 197 11.55 13.81 -9.01
CA PHE A 197 12.34 13.36 -7.88
C PHE A 197 13.73 14.00 -7.91
N ILE A 198 14.15 14.58 -6.77
CA ILE A 198 15.45 15.27 -6.63
C ILE A 198 16.44 14.30 -5.98
N LYS A 199 17.09 13.50 -6.81
CA LYS A 199 18.01 12.43 -6.37
C LYS A 199 19.14 12.93 -5.47
N ASP A 200 19.71 14.09 -5.77
CA ASP A 200 20.84 14.64 -5.02
C ASP A 200 20.46 15.10 -3.59
N GLU A 201 19.16 15.24 -3.33
CA GLU A 201 18.64 15.55 -1.99
C GLU A 201 17.97 14.36 -1.32
N TRP A 202 18.02 13.19 -1.94
CA TRP A 202 17.52 11.97 -1.33
C TRP A 202 18.55 11.35 -0.40
N THR A 203 18.16 11.15 0.85
CA THR A 203 18.95 10.47 1.87
C THR A 203 18.08 9.35 2.47
N PRO A 204 18.27 8.09 2.07
CA PRO A 204 17.56 6.97 2.67
C PRO A 204 17.64 6.97 4.19
N GLY A 205 16.52 6.74 4.85
CA GLY A 205 16.38 6.83 6.31
C GLY A 205 16.16 8.25 6.85
N ALA A 206 16.23 9.30 6.02
CA ALA A 206 16.07 10.68 6.43
C ALA A 206 15.05 11.47 5.62
N ARG A 207 15.22 11.57 4.30
CA ARG A 207 14.30 12.34 3.46
C ARG A 207 14.30 11.94 1.99
N ALA A 208 13.17 12.22 1.32
CA ALA A 208 13.03 12.25 -0.14
C ALA A 208 12.40 13.59 -0.56
N VAL A 209 12.83 14.12 -1.70
CA VAL A 209 12.44 15.47 -2.17
C VAL A 209 11.87 15.39 -3.56
N PHE A 210 10.78 16.14 -3.77
CA PHE A 210 10.06 16.22 -5.03
C PHE A 210 9.81 17.69 -5.38
N GLU A 211 9.98 18.05 -6.65
CA GLU A 211 9.68 19.38 -7.17
C GLU A 211 8.65 19.32 -8.28
N LYS A 212 7.79 20.33 -8.35
CA LYS A 212 6.75 20.44 -9.35
C LYS A 212 7.36 20.39 -10.77
N PHE A 213 6.77 19.56 -11.62
CA PHE A 213 7.09 19.56 -13.05
C PHE A 213 6.20 20.56 -13.78
N ALA A 214 6.77 21.68 -14.22
CA ALA A 214 6.01 22.79 -14.82
C ALA A 214 5.33 22.40 -16.15
N ASP A 215 5.97 21.50 -16.92
CA ASP A 215 5.46 21.04 -18.23
C ASP A 215 4.48 19.86 -18.12
N TYR A 216 4.12 19.42 -16.91
CA TYR A 216 3.10 18.39 -16.75
C TYR A 216 1.76 18.86 -17.31
N VAL A 217 1.13 18.02 -18.14
CA VAL A 217 -0.17 18.32 -18.77
C VAL A 217 -1.28 17.59 -18.01
N PRO A 218 -1.90 18.22 -17.00
CA PRO A 218 -3.00 17.58 -16.25
C PRO A 218 -4.24 17.44 -17.16
N ARG A 219 -5.12 16.50 -16.80
CA ARG A 219 -6.46 16.43 -17.40
C ARG A 219 -7.30 17.64 -17.00
N SER A 220 -8.39 17.91 -17.76
CA SER A 220 -9.33 19.00 -17.46
C SER A 220 -10.27 18.67 -16.31
N GLU A 221 -10.62 17.39 -16.15
CA GLU A 221 -11.54 16.89 -15.14
C GLU A 221 -10.98 17.10 -13.73
N PRO A 222 -11.84 17.27 -12.72
CA PRO A 222 -11.38 17.32 -11.33
C PRO A 222 -10.57 16.08 -10.95
N ALA A 223 -9.58 16.26 -10.09
CA ALA A 223 -8.81 15.13 -9.56
C ALA A 223 -9.68 14.26 -8.65
N SER A 224 -9.57 12.94 -8.84
CA SER A 224 -10.20 11.93 -7.99
C SER A 224 -9.22 10.76 -7.85
N TRP A 225 -8.61 10.59 -6.70
CA TRP A 225 -7.51 9.65 -6.43
C TRP A 225 -6.44 9.67 -7.54
N LEU A 226 -6.33 8.60 -8.34
CA LEU A 226 -5.34 8.50 -9.42
C LEU A 226 -5.83 9.05 -10.75
N ALA A 227 -7.10 9.44 -10.85
CA ALA A 227 -7.73 9.96 -12.06
C ALA A 227 -7.86 11.47 -12.07
N GLY A 228 -8.06 12.03 -13.27
CA GLY A 228 -8.35 13.46 -13.49
C GLY A 228 -7.13 14.37 -13.43
N GLY A 229 -7.39 15.64 -13.13
CA GLY A 229 -6.40 16.71 -13.19
C GLY A 229 -5.48 16.74 -11.98
N LYS A 230 -4.37 16.02 -12.01
CA LYS A 230 -3.35 15.99 -10.95
C LYS A 230 -2.54 17.31 -10.90
N ARG A 231 -3.20 18.39 -10.48
CA ARG A 231 -2.58 19.74 -10.43
C ARG A 231 -1.83 19.93 -9.12
N ILE A 232 -0.50 20.02 -9.18
CA ILE A 232 0.34 20.32 -8.03
C ILE A 232 0.34 21.83 -7.78
N VAL A 233 0.00 22.24 -6.56
CA VAL A 233 0.00 23.64 -6.11
C VAL A 233 1.34 24.00 -5.44
N SER A 234 1.86 23.11 -4.58
CA SER A 234 3.13 23.32 -3.88
C SER A 234 4.31 23.09 -4.82
N ASP A 235 5.25 24.05 -4.89
CA ASP A 235 6.42 23.94 -5.78
C ASP A 235 7.37 22.82 -5.32
N ARG A 236 7.36 22.49 -4.01
CA ARG A 236 8.25 21.50 -3.40
C ARG A 236 7.51 20.68 -2.34
N VAL A 237 7.75 19.37 -2.35
CA VAL A 237 7.28 18.41 -1.35
C VAL A 237 8.49 17.69 -0.78
N GLU A 238 8.57 17.62 0.55
CA GLU A 238 9.62 16.93 1.28
C GLU A 238 8.99 15.83 2.14
N TRP A 239 9.42 14.60 1.95
CA TRP A 239 9.08 13.49 2.84
C TRP A 239 10.19 13.33 3.86
N ILE A 240 9.85 13.53 5.13
CA ILE A 240 10.80 13.51 6.24
C ILE A 240 10.57 12.25 7.05
N THR A 241 11.57 11.38 7.12
CA THR A 241 11.49 10.15 7.91
C THR A 241 11.74 10.47 9.38
N ILE A 242 10.73 10.24 10.22
CA ILE A 242 10.83 10.35 11.69
C ILE A 242 10.35 9.01 12.26
N ALA A 243 11.29 8.20 12.75
CA ALA A 243 11.01 6.83 13.17
C ALA A 243 10.18 6.74 14.47
N ASP A 244 10.40 7.67 15.40
CA ASP A 244 9.66 7.70 16.66
C ASP A 244 8.32 8.45 16.49
N PRO A 245 7.17 7.79 16.75
CA PRO A 245 5.85 8.39 16.53
C PRO A 245 5.54 9.58 17.44
N ALA A 246 6.09 9.61 18.67
CA ALA A 246 5.88 10.74 19.58
C ALA A 246 6.67 11.97 19.11
N THR A 247 7.89 11.77 18.62
CA THR A 247 8.70 12.81 18.00
C THR A 247 8.02 13.35 16.72
N ALA A 248 7.45 12.48 15.88
CA ALA A 248 6.72 12.89 14.69
C ALA A 248 5.48 13.74 15.04
N ALA A 249 4.73 13.35 16.07
CA ALA A 249 3.58 14.11 16.55
C ALA A 249 4.00 15.47 17.14
N ALA A 250 5.10 15.54 17.89
CA ALA A 250 5.65 16.79 18.41
C ALA A 250 6.12 17.73 17.29
N ALA A 251 6.80 17.19 16.26
CA ALA A 251 7.23 17.96 15.08
C ALA A 251 6.03 18.60 14.34
N LEU A 252 4.91 17.86 14.21
CA LEU A 252 3.67 18.40 13.63
C LEU A 252 3.09 19.52 14.51
N GLN A 253 3.03 19.33 15.83
CA GLN A 253 2.50 20.32 16.76
C GLN A 253 3.33 21.61 16.77
N ASN A 254 4.64 21.49 16.67
CA ASN A 254 5.59 22.61 16.62
C ASN A 254 5.65 23.30 15.24
N GLY A 255 5.11 22.68 14.18
CA GLY A 255 5.14 23.21 12.81
C GLY A 255 6.45 22.98 12.07
N GLU A 256 7.26 22.03 12.52
CA GLU A 256 8.48 21.56 11.86
C GLU A 256 8.14 20.73 10.62
N VAL A 257 7.00 20.01 10.67
CA VAL A 257 6.36 19.30 9.54
C VAL A 257 4.90 19.74 9.41
N ASP A 258 4.31 19.48 8.23
CA ASP A 258 2.99 19.98 7.87
C ASP A 258 1.90 18.90 7.90
N TRP A 259 2.30 17.66 7.65
CA TRP A 259 1.39 16.53 7.50
C TRP A 259 2.02 15.25 8.07
N LEU A 260 1.30 14.54 8.89
CA LEU A 260 1.64 13.23 9.44
C LEU A 260 0.67 12.19 8.85
N GLU A 261 1.21 11.28 8.02
CA GLU A 261 0.38 10.29 7.31
C GLU A 261 -0.26 9.26 8.27
N LEU A 262 0.48 8.86 9.31
CA LEU A 262 0.03 7.76 10.18
C LEU A 262 0.38 8.02 11.65
N PRO A 263 -0.37 8.91 12.34
CA PRO A 263 -0.21 9.06 13.79
C PRO A 263 -0.66 7.77 14.51
N LEU A 264 0.03 7.40 15.59
CA LEU A 264 -0.46 6.32 16.46
C LEU A 264 -1.84 6.69 17.05
N PRO A 265 -2.77 5.71 17.17
CA PRO A 265 -4.10 5.96 17.76
C PRO A 265 -4.02 6.62 19.13
N ASP A 266 -3.09 6.22 19.99
CA ASP A 266 -2.91 6.77 21.34
C ASP A 266 -2.52 8.25 21.36
N LEU A 267 -1.91 8.77 20.28
CA LEU A 267 -1.52 10.17 20.16
C LEU A 267 -2.62 11.06 19.58
N VAL A 268 -3.64 10.48 18.97
CA VAL A 268 -4.76 11.21 18.32
C VAL A 268 -5.49 12.15 19.28
N PRO A 269 -5.82 11.77 20.53
CA PRO A 269 -6.45 12.70 21.48
C PRO A 269 -5.62 13.97 21.74
N ALA A 270 -4.30 13.83 21.92
CA ALA A 270 -3.41 14.98 22.14
C ALA A 270 -3.28 15.86 20.89
N LEU A 271 -3.21 15.28 19.71
CA LEU A 271 -3.18 16.01 18.43
C LEU A 271 -4.47 16.81 18.22
N ARG A 272 -5.65 16.24 18.53
CA ARG A 272 -6.95 16.93 18.45
C ARG A 272 -7.08 18.14 19.39
N GLN A 273 -6.38 18.14 20.54
CA GLN A 273 -6.36 19.25 21.47
C GLN A 273 -5.54 20.45 20.97
N ASN A 274 -4.60 20.22 20.01
CA ASN A 274 -3.79 21.31 19.47
C ASN A 274 -4.62 22.16 18.48
N ARG A 275 -4.80 23.46 18.81
CA ARG A 275 -5.60 24.40 18.01
C ARG A 275 -5.14 24.56 16.55
N ASN A 276 -3.87 24.28 16.26
CA ASN A 276 -3.24 24.44 14.95
C ASN A 276 -3.22 23.15 14.13
N VAL A 277 -3.67 22.02 14.70
CA VAL A 277 -3.66 20.70 14.06
C VAL A 277 -5.10 20.27 13.77
N ALA A 278 -5.30 19.68 12.61
CA ALA A 278 -6.52 18.97 12.24
C ALA A 278 -6.20 17.47 12.21
N VAL A 279 -7.18 16.65 12.59
CA VAL A 279 -7.08 15.18 12.56
C VAL A 279 -8.38 14.64 11.99
N ASP A 280 -8.28 13.77 11.00
CA ASP A 280 -9.43 13.11 10.37
C ASP A 280 -9.09 11.66 9.99
N ILE A 281 -10.10 10.92 9.55
CA ILE A 281 -9.93 9.58 8.96
C ILE A 281 -9.30 9.75 7.58
N GLN A 282 -8.19 9.06 7.36
CA GLN A 282 -7.46 9.12 6.09
C GLN A 282 -8.25 8.44 4.97
N ASP A 283 -8.71 7.22 5.21
CA ASP A 283 -9.36 6.38 4.21
C ASP A 283 -10.61 5.72 4.79
N PRO A 284 -11.81 6.01 4.24
CA PRO A 284 -13.04 5.34 4.65
C PRO A 284 -13.04 3.82 4.39
N LEU A 285 -12.24 3.33 3.43
CA LEU A 285 -12.04 1.90 3.18
C LEU A 285 -11.13 1.25 4.22
N GLY A 286 -10.40 2.03 5.01
CA GLY A 286 -9.59 1.59 6.14
C GLY A 286 -8.51 0.58 5.81
N ASN A 287 -8.18 -0.22 6.81
CA ASN A 287 -7.23 -1.32 6.71
C ASN A 287 -7.86 -2.61 7.24
N ILE A 288 -7.53 -3.71 6.59
CA ILE A 288 -7.98 -5.05 6.96
C ILE A 288 -6.88 -5.74 7.76
N GLY A 289 -7.18 -6.09 9.02
CA GLY A 289 -6.34 -6.97 9.82
C GLY A 289 -6.49 -8.41 9.35
N THR A 290 -5.38 -9.14 9.22
CA THR A 290 -5.36 -10.51 8.72
C THR A 290 -4.47 -11.40 9.57
N LEU A 291 -4.90 -12.65 9.75
CA LEU A 291 -4.11 -13.71 10.38
C LEU A 291 -4.01 -14.89 9.42
N PHE A 292 -2.80 -15.27 9.10
CA PHE A 292 -2.50 -16.36 8.19
C PHE A 292 -2.07 -17.60 8.94
N PHE A 293 -2.59 -18.74 8.50
CA PHE A 293 -2.21 -20.07 8.93
C PHE A 293 -1.23 -20.69 7.95
N ASN A 294 -0.30 -21.48 8.44
CA ASN A 294 0.53 -22.32 7.57
C ASN A 294 -0.23 -23.62 7.26
N HIS A 295 -0.73 -23.73 6.03
CA HIS A 295 -1.51 -24.89 5.58
C HIS A 295 -0.65 -26.10 5.24
N LEU A 296 0.68 -26.02 5.32
CA LEU A 296 1.56 -27.15 4.97
C LEU A 296 1.70 -28.15 6.12
N PHE A 297 1.46 -27.71 7.38
CA PHE A 297 1.76 -28.51 8.57
C PHE A 297 0.59 -28.57 9.56
N PRO A 298 0.51 -29.67 10.36
CA PRO A 298 -0.40 -29.73 11.49
C PRO A 298 -0.20 -28.54 12.45
N PRO A 299 -1.28 -28.07 13.13
CA PRO A 299 -2.64 -28.53 12.95
C PRO A 299 -3.36 -27.83 11.80
N PHE A 300 -2.76 -26.78 11.20
CA PHE A 300 -3.48 -25.89 10.28
C PHE A 300 -3.54 -26.38 8.82
N ASN A 301 -2.96 -27.52 8.50
CA ASN A 301 -3.30 -28.25 7.27
C ASN A 301 -4.68 -28.92 7.35
N ASP A 302 -5.26 -29.06 8.56
CA ASP A 302 -6.64 -29.50 8.78
C ASP A 302 -7.59 -28.29 8.89
N VAL A 303 -8.61 -28.25 8.06
CA VAL A 303 -9.61 -27.17 8.05
C VAL A 303 -10.37 -27.07 9.39
N ARG A 304 -10.54 -28.19 10.12
CA ARG A 304 -11.21 -28.22 11.43
C ARG A 304 -10.45 -27.39 12.46
N ALA A 305 -9.12 -27.48 12.49
CA ALA A 305 -8.30 -26.65 13.37
C ALA A 305 -8.42 -25.14 13.02
N ARG A 306 -8.43 -24.79 11.74
CA ARG A 306 -8.63 -23.40 11.30
C ARG A 306 -10.03 -22.88 11.62
N ARG A 307 -11.08 -23.71 11.43
CA ARG A 307 -12.46 -23.37 11.81
C ARG A 307 -12.64 -23.24 13.32
N ALA A 308 -11.99 -24.08 14.11
CA ALA A 308 -11.98 -23.97 15.58
C ALA A 308 -11.41 -22.61 16.01
N PHE A 309 -10.36 -22.13 15.35
CA PHE A 309 -9.81 -20.80 15.60
C PHE A 309 -10.85 -19.71 15.30
N LEU A 310 -11.53 -19.74 14.13
CA LEU A 310 -12.57 -18.76 13.79
C LEU A 310 -13.73 -18.76 14.77
N MET A 311 -14.19 -19.93 15.24
CA MET A 311 -15.27 -20.05 16.23
C MET A 311 -14.91 -19.43 17.58
N ALA A 312 -13.63 -19.44 17.93
CA ALA A 312 -13.13 -18.93 19.20
C ALA A 312 -12.76 -17.45 19.16
N MET A 313 -12.47 -16.87 17.98
CA MET A 313 -12.01 -15.51 17.87
C MET A 313 -13.12 -14.46 18.05
N SER A 314 -12.73 -13.25 18.40
CA SER A 314 -13.57 -12.06 18.43
C SER A 314 -12.84 -10.94 17.70
N GLN A 315 -13.38 -10.46 16.59
CA GLN A 315 -12.80 -9.33 15.85
C GLN A 315 -12.71 -8.07 16.74
N ALA A 316 -13.69 -7.87 17.63
CA ALA A 316 -13.67 -6.76 18.58
C ALA A 316 -12.43 -6.76 19.48
N ASP A 317 -11.99 -7.96 19.96
CA ASP A 317 -10.81 -8.06 20.82
C ASP A 317 -9.54 -7.62 20.05
N TYR A 318 -9.40 -8.06 18.79
CA TYR A 318 -8.25 -7.64 17.94
C TYR A 318 -8.27 -6.15 17.64
N MET A 319 -9.44 -5.62 17.29
CA MET A 319 -9.55 -4.22 16.90
C MET A 319 -9.36 -3.27 18.09
N ARG A 320 -10.03 -3.55 19.21
CA ARG A 320 -9.88 -2.75 20.44
C ARG A 320 -8.48 -2.77 21.03
N ALA A 321 -7.78 -3.88 20.90
CA ALA A 321 -6.40 -3.99 21.38
C ALA A 321 -5.44 -3.04 20.65
N TYR A 322 -5.78 -2.59 19.43
CA TYR A 322 -4.93 -1.67 18.66
C TYR A 322 -5.49 -0.26 18.57
N VAL A 323 -6.76 -0.10 18.15
CA VAL A 323 -7.31 1.24 17.93
C VAL A 323 -8.01 1.83 19.13
N GLY A 324 -8.44 1.01 20.09
CA GLY A 324 -9.05 1.42 21.37
C GLY A 324 -10.44 2.07 21.26
N ASP A 325 -10.69 2.84 20.18
CA ASP A 325 -11.93 3.56 19.92
C ASP A 325 -12.87 2.69 19.07
N ASP A 326 -14.06 2.39 19.56
CA ASP A 326 -15.06 1.60 18.84
C ASP A 326 -15.56 2.28 17.55
N ALA A 327 -15.44 3.60 17.43
CA ALA A 327 -15.75 4.32 16.19
C ALA A 327 -14.68 4.15 15.10
N ALA A 328 -13.48 3.68 15.47
CA ALA A 328 -12.35 3.55 14.57
C ALA A 328 -12.18 2.15 13.97
N TRP A 329 -13.18 1.25 14.14
CA TRP A 329 -13.14 -0.08 13.54
C TRP A 329 -14.54 -0.58 13.17
N LYS A 330 -14.58 -1.59 12.31
CA LYS A 330 -15.82 -2.26 11.88
C LYS A 330 -15.60 -3.78 11.82
N PRO A 331 -16.64 -4.59 12.10
CA PRO A 331 -16.58 -6.03 11.84
C PRO A 331 -16.42 -6.29 10.33
N LEU A 332 -15.71 -7.35 10.01
CA LEU A 332 -15.49 -7.81 8.64
C LEU A 332 -15.78 -9.32 8.58
N PRO A 333 -17.05 -9.74 8.42
CA PRO A 333 -17.41 -11.15 8.33
C PRO A 333 -17.20 -11.73 6.92
N GLY A 334 -16.11 -11.34 6.26
CA GLY A 334 -15.77 -11.74 4.91
C GLY A 334 -14.40 -11.23 4.50
N PHE A 335 -14.13 -11.25 3.21
CA PHE A 335 -12.83 -10.90 2.64
C PHE A 335 -12.83 -9.62 1.81
N PHE A 336 -14.01 -9.13 1.42
CA PHE A 336 -14.14 -7.91 0.64
C PHE A 336 -14.47 -6.71 1.53
N THR A 337 -13.88 -5.56 1.20
CA THR A 337 -13.99 -4.34 2.02
C THR A 337 -15.42 -3.81 2.08
N PRO A 338 -15.95 -3.53 3.27
CA PRO A 338 -17.28 -2.93 3.44
C PRO A 338 -17.43 -1.60 2.68
N GLY A 339 -18.60 -1.41 2.05
CA GLY A 339 -18.91 -0.23 1.27
C GLY A 339 -18.40 -0.27 -0.17
N THR A 340 -17.83 -1.39 -0.61
CA THR A 340 -17.38 -1.59 -2.00
C THR A 340 -18.35 -2.49 -2.78
N PRO A 341 -18.32 -2.47 -4.12
CA PRO A 341 -19.31 -3.18 -4.95
C PRO A 341 -19.40 -4.69 -4.72
N LEU A 342 -18.28 -5.35 -4.37
CA LEU A 342 -18.22 -6.80 -4.16
C LEU A 342 -18.33 -7.21 -2.70
N TYR A 343 -18.54 -6.27 -1.79
CA TYR A 343 -18.73 -6.60 -0.38
C TYR A 343 -19.90 -7.57 -0.18
N THR A 344 -19.65 -8.61 0.59
CA THR A 344 -20.64 -9.63 0.94
C THR A 344 -20.31 -10.23 2.30
N GLU A 345 -21.33 -10.66 3.01
CA GLU A 345 -21.22 -11.38 4.29
C GLU A 345 -21.63 -12.86 4.15
N GLU A 346 -21.81 -13.33 2.92
CA GLU A 346 -22.19 -14.72 2.64
C GLU A 346 -21.18 -15.72 3.21
N GLY A 347 -21.65 -16.64 4.05
CA GLY A 347 -20.81 -17.60 4.77
C GLY A 347 -20.11 -17.04 6.02
N GLY A 348 -20.35 -15.75 6.37
CA GLY A 348 -19.70 -15.05 7.48
C GLY A 348 -20.31 -15.27 8.86
N GLU A 349 -21.29 -16.17 9.00
CA GLU A 349 -22.03 -16.41 10.24
C GLU A 349 -21.11 -16.80 11.41
N ILE A 350 -20.05 -17.55 11.11
CA ILE A 350 -19.03 -17.98 12.08
C ILE A 350 -18.31 -16.79 12.76
N LEU A 351 -18.27 -15.63 12.12
CA LEU A 351 -17.60 -14.40 12.60
C LEU A 351 -18.57 -13.39 13.22
N LYS A 352 -19.90 -13.56 13.04
CA LYS A 352 -20.92 -12.59 13.48
C LYS A 352 -21.46 -12.86 14.87
N GLY A 353 -21.42 -14.11 15.32
CA GLY A 353 -21.98 -14.55 16.60
C GLY A 353 -21.03 -14.32 17.79
N PRO A 354 -21.51 -14.56 19.01
CA PRO A 354 -20.63 -14.65 20.15
C PRO A 354 -19.66 -15.82 19.96
N ARG A 355 -18.41 -15.64 20.41
CA ARG A 355 -17.43 -16.73 20.37
C ARG A 355 -17.94 -17.97 21.10
N ASN A 356 -17.68 -19.16 20.57
CA ASN A 356 -18.08 -20.42 21.16
C ASN A 356 -16.84 -21.28 21.46
N LEU A 357 -16.22 -21.00 22.60
CA LEU A 357 -14.99 -21.70 23.03
C LEU A 357 -15.18 -23.20 23.21
N ASP A 358 -16.33 -23.65 23.71
CA ASP A 358 -16.57 -25.09 23.96
C ASP A 358 -16.73 -25.84 22.63
N ALA A 359 -17.47 -25.29 21.68
CA ALA A 359 -17.56 -25.88 20.35
C ALA A 359 -16.22 -25.85 19.62
N ALA A 360 -15.46 -24.76 19.75
CA ALA A 360 -14.13 -24.63 19.20
C ALA A 360 -13.14 -25.65 19.75
N LYS A 361 -13.16 -25.91 21.09
CA LYS A 361 -12.33 -26.94 21.74
C LYS A 361 -12.67 -28.32 21.22
N ARG A 362 -13.97 -28.65 21.10
CA ARG A 362 -14.40 -29.94 20.53
C ARG A 362 -13.90 -30.12 19.10
N LEU A 363 -14.11 -29.14 18.26
CA LEU A 363 -13.68 -29.19 16.87
C LEU A 363 -12.14 -29.27 16.71
N LEU A 364 -11.39 -28.59 17.60
CA LEU A 364 -9.94 -28.71 17.65
C LEU A 364 -9.50 -30.13 18.07
N ALA A 365 -10.16 -30.73 19.04
CA ALA A 365 -9.88 -32.10 19.47
C ALA A 365 -10.21 -33.16 18.40
N GLU A 366 -11.16 -32.86 17.49
CA GLU A 366 -11.48 -33.68 16.32
C GLU A 366 -10.51 -33.51 15.17
N SER A 367 -9.66 -32.48 15.23
CA SER A 367 -8.64 -32.19 14.20
C SER A 367 -7.38 -33.05 14.42
N ASN A 368 -6.36 -32.78 13.59
CA ASN A 368 -5.05 -33.42 13.73
C ASN A 368 -4.12 -32.74 14.75
N TYR A 369 -4.63 -31.86 15.63
CA TYR A 369 -3.84 -31.26 16.70
C TYR A 369 -3.47 -32.30 17.75
N ALA A 370 -2.18 -32.55 17.93
CA ALA A 370 -1.68 -33.59 18.87
C ALA A 370 -1.04 -33.00 20.16
N GLY A 371 -1.23 -31.71 20.42
CA GLY A 371 -0.70 -31.04 21.63
C GLY A 371 0.66 -30.39 21.46
N GLU A 372 1.17 -30.29 20.23
CA GLU A 372 2.39 -29.57 19.88
C GLU A 372 2.26 -28.05 20.15
N PRO A 373 3.36 -27.36 20.52
CA PRO A 373 3.35 -25.91 20.66
C PRO A 373 3.10 -25.22 19.32
N ILE A 374 2.18 -24.25 19.31
CA ILE A 374 1.87 -23.43 18.12
C ILE A 374 2.77 -22.21 18.10
N ILE A 375 3.66 -22.14 17.11
CA ILE A 375 4.55 -21.00 16.89
C ILE A 375 3.73 -19.85 16.30
N SER A 376 3.56 -18.79 17.09
CA SER A 376 2.85 -17.57 16.76
C SER A 376 3.84 -16.41 16.63
N MET A 377 4.24 -16.03 15.40
CA MET A 377 5.18 -14.94 15.18
C MET A 377 4.52 -13.59 15.45
N ALA A 378 5.11 -12.73 16.28
CA ALA A 378 4.61 -11.40 16.61
C ALA A 378 5.71 -10.33 16.48
N ALA A 379 5.53 -9.42 15.53
CA ALA A 379 6.43 -8.28 15.36
C ALA A 379 6.23 -7.30 16.53
N GLN A 380 7.30 -7.00 17.26
CA GLN A 380 7.27 -6.15 18.46
C GLN A 380 7.46 -4.66 18.15
N ASP A 381 8.04 -4.36 17.01
CA ASP A 381 8.32 -3.02 16.48
C ASP A 381 7.13 -2.36 15.78
N LEU A 382 6.02 -3.10 15.56
CA LEU A 382 4.79 -2.59 14.97
C LEU A 382 3.62 -2.76 15.97
N ALA A 383 3.07 -1.66 16.45
CA ALA A 383 2.06 -1.62 17.52
C ALA A 383 0.87 -2.56 17.28
N HIS A 384 0.28 -2.54 16.09
CA HIS A 384 -0.85 -3.42 15.74
C HIS A 384 -0.46 -4.91 15.69
N HIS A 385 0.74 -5.23 15.19
CA HIS A 385 1.20 -6.61 15.13
C HIS A 385 1.45 -7.17 16.53
N LYS A 386 2.04 -6.36 17.42
CA LYS A 386 2.23 -6.73 18.84
C LYS A 386 0.89 -6.98 19.51
N ALA A 387 -0.03 -6.00 19.46
CA ALA A 387 -1.35 -6.09 20.07
C ALA A 387 -2.12 -7.34 19.59
N TRP A 388 -2.17 -7.58 18.29
CA TRP A 388 -2.82 -8.78 17.74
C TRP A 388 -2.07 -10.08 18.06
N GLY A 389 -0.76 -10.02 18.28
CA GLY A 389 0.05 -11.12 18.77
C GLY A 389 -0.40 -11.57 20.14
N ASP A 390 -0.55 -10.61 21.04
CA ASP A 390 -0.95 -10.84 22.43
C ASP A 390 -2.39 -11.39 22.49
N VAL A 391 -3.34 -10.83 21.72
CA VAL A 391 -4.72 -11.36 21.61
C VAL A 391 -4.73 -12.79 21.06
N THR A 392 -3.90 -13.10 20.06
CA THR A 392 -3.81 -14.46 19.50
C THR A 392 -3.28 -15.45 20.53
N ALA A 393 -2.26 -15.08 21.31
CA ALA A 393 -1.69 -15.95 22.33
C ALA A 393 -2.71 -16.25 23.46
N ASP A 394 -3.45 -15.23 23.90
CA ASP A 394 -4.55 -15.42 24.87
C ASP A 394 -5.64 -16.34 24.32
N LEU A 395 -6.08 -16.12 23.07
CA LEU A 395 -7.09 -16.97 22.42
C LEU A 395 -6.65 -18.44 22.35
N LEU A 396 -5.42 -18.72 21.90
CA LEU A 396 -4.89 -20.09 21.81
C LEU A 396 -4.79 -20.73 23.21
N THR A 397 -4.38 -19.97 24.22
CA THR A 397 -4.32 -20.44 25.61
C THR A 397 -5.71 -20.80 26.12
N ARG A 398 -6.74 -20.00 25.83
CA ARG A 398 -8.15 -20.32 26.19
C ARG A 398 -8.67 -21.55 25.46
N LEU A 399 -8.18 -21.85 24.27
CA LEU A 399 -8.47 -23.09 23.55
C LEU A 399 -7.76 -24.33 24.15
N GLY A 400 -6.84 -24.14 25.09
CA GLY A 400 -6.02 -25.20 25.67
C GLY A 400 -4.80 -25.56 24.84
N VAL A 401 -4.39 -24.66 23.91
CA VAL A 401 -3.24 -24.84 23.04
C VAL A 401 -1.98 -24.29 23.70
N LYS A 402 -0.88 -25.04 23.62
CA LYS A 402 0.44 -24.53 24.02
C LYS A 402 0.93 -23.52 22.97
N VAL A 403 1.34 -22.33 23.43
CA VAL A 403 1.79 -21.25 22.55
C VAL A 403 3.30 -21.08 22.67
N ASP A 404 3.99 -21.16 21.54
CA ASP A 404 5.35 -20.63 21.36
C ASP A 404 5.22 -19.22 20.77
N TYR A 405 5.27 -18.21 21.65
CA TYR A 405 5.17 -16.80 21.26
C TYR A 405 6.53 -16.30 20.76
N ALA A 406 6.73 -16.34 19.44
CA ALA A 406 7.93 -15.86 18.79
C ALA A 406 7.90 -14.33 18.66
N ALA A 407 8.45 -13.62 19.66
CA ALA A 407 8.64 -12.18 19.66
C ALA A 407 9.81 -11.81 18.74
N LEU A 408 9.54 -11.12 17.63
CA LEU A 408 10.47 -10.83 16.55
C LEU A 408 10.35 -9.36 16.14
N ASP A 409 11.27 -8.85 15.33
CA ASP A 409 11.07 -7.64 14.55
C ASP A 409 10.33 -7.94 13.24
N TRP A 410 9.74 -6.91 12.61
CA TRP A 410 8.97 -7.10 11.38
C TRP A 410 9.81 -7.65 10.21
N GLY A 411 11.06 -7.21 10.07
CA GLY A 411 11.96 -7.72 9.02
C GLY A 411 12.18 -9.23 9.14
N THR A 412 12.40 -9.70 10.37
CA THR A 412 12.54 -11.14 10.69
C THR A 412 11.23 -11.90 10.42
N VAL A 413 10.06 -11.34 10.78
CA VAL A 413 8.76 -11.95 10.44
C VAL A 413 8.61 -12.08 8.93
N VAL A 414 8.94 -11.04 8.16
CA VAL A 414 8.87 -11.03 6.69
C VAL A 414 9.77 -12.10 6.08
N ALA A 415 10.98 -12.26 6.57
CA ALA A 415 11.91 -13.29 6.10
C ALA A 415 11.43 -14.70 6.47
N ARG A 416 11.01 -14.90 7.74
CA ARG A 416 10.61 -16.20 8.26
C ARG A 416 9.28 -16.70 7.68
N ARG A 417 8.29 -15.81 7.42
CA ARG A 417 7.02 -16.22 6.80
C ARG A 417 7.16 -16.82 5.41
N ALA A 418 8.27 -16.54 4.71
CA ALA A 418 8.58 -17.11 3.40
C ALA A 418 9.20 -18.53 3.48
N GLN A 419 9.53 -19.02 4.68
CA GLN A 419 10.12 -20.34 4.87
C GLN A 419 9.04 -21.42 4.86
N LYS A 420 9.24 -22.44 4.03
CA LYS A 420 8.39 -23.66 3.95
C LYS A 420 8.91 -24.80 4.83
N SER A 421 9.91 -24.55 5.64
CA SER A 421 10.44 -25.53 6.60
C SER A 421 9.38 -25.91 7.64
N PRO A 422 9.43 -27.13 8.21
CA PRO A 422 8.60 -27.50 9.34
C PRO A 422 8.76 -26.53 10.52
N PRO A 423 7.72 -26.31 11.32
CA PRO A 423 7.76 -25.37 12.44
C PRO A 423 8.94 -25.57 13.39
N GLY A 424 9.28 -26.81 13.75
CA GLY A 424 10.45 -27.15 14.58
C GLY A 424 11.83 -26.90 13.94
N HIS A 425 11.89 -26.54 12.65
CA HIS A 425 13.11 -26.32 11.87
C HIS A 425 13.14 -24.92 11.23
N GLY A 426 12.74 -23.89 11.98
CA GLY A 426 12.73 -22.50 11.52
C GLY A 426 11.45 -22.06 10.83
N GLY A 427 10.48 -22.96 10.62
CA GLY A 427 9.15 -22.63 10.11
C GLY A 427 8.26 -21.95 11.17
N TRP A 428 6.97 -21.86 10.87
CA TRP A 428 5.97 -21.14 11.66
C TRP A 428 4.58 -21.74 11.48
N HIS A 429 3.64 -21.42 12.40
CA HIS A 429 2.24 -21.83 12.30
C HIS A 429 1.31 -20.65 11.99
N ILE A 430 1.53 -19.48 12.61
CA ILE A 430 0.68 -18.30 12.50
C ILE A 430 1.52 -17.03 12.38
N PHE A 431 1.13 -16.13 11.47
CA PHE A 431 1.56 -14.72 11.48
C PHE A 431 0.39 -13.79 11.17
N ARG A 432 0.54 -12.53 11.50
CA ARG A 432 -0.45 -11.47 11.26
C ARG A 432 0.15 -10.35 10.47
N THR A 433 -0.71 -9.63 9.73
CA THR A 433 -0.37 -8.42 9.01
C THR A 433 -1.64 -7.61 8.71
N SER A 434 -1.51 -6.49 8.02
CA SER A 434 -2.63 -5.71 7.53
C SER A 434 -2.44 -5.30 6.08
N PHE A 435 -3.56 -5.01 5.41
CA PHE A 435 -3.61 -4.52 4.04
C PHE A 435 -4.55 -3.32 3.97
N TYR A 436 -4.36 -2.46 2.98
CA TYR A 436 -5.31 -1.39 2.75
C TYR A 436 -6.66 -1.96 2.30
N GLY A 437 -7.76 -1.32 2.72
CA GLY A 437 -9.09 -1.75 2.29
C GLY A 437 -9.22 -1.80 0.77
N VAL A 438 -8.62 -0.84 0.07
CA VAL A 438 -8.60 -0.83 -1.40
C VAL A 438 -7.93 -2.05 -2.03
N ASP A 439 -7.04 -2.75 -1.31
CA ASP A 439 -6.43 -3.99 -1.80
C ASP A 439 -7.37 -5.21 -1.69
N CYS A 440 -8.50 -5.05 -0.98
CA CYS A 440 -9.47 -6.10 -0.73
C CYS A 440 -10.84 -5.79 -1.37
N VAL A 441 -10.89 -4.99 -2.43
CA VAL A 441 -12.15 -4.63 -3.11
C VAL A 441 -12.60 -5.67 -4.14
N ASP A 442 -11.67 -6.47 -4.64
CA ASP A 442 -11.91 -7.48 -5.67
C ASP A 442 -10.92 -8.65 -5.58
N PRO A 443 -11.13 -9.76 -6.36
CA PRO A 443 -10.26 -10.93 -6.34
C PRO A 443 -8.87 -10.75 -6.98
N THR A 444 -8.48 -9.56 -7.45
CA THR A 444 -7.09 -9.29 -7.87
C THR A 444 -6.13 -9.36 -6.69
N ASN A 445 -6.67 -9.32 -5.50
CA ASN A 445 -5.96 -9.47 -4.24
C ASN A 445 -5.32 -10.86 -4.13
N LYS A 446 -3.99 -10.89 -4.02
CA LYS A 446 -3.22 -12.14 -3.85
C LYS A 446 -3.53 -12.90 -2.56
N LEU A 447 -4.22 -12.29 -1.59
CA LEU A 447 -4.48 -12.88 -0.27
C LEU A 447 -5.48 -14.03 -0.33
N LEU A 448 -6.41 -14.00 -1.30
CA LEU A 448 -7.37 -15.07 -1.54
C LEU A 448 -6.83 -16.19 -2.42
N ARG A 449 -5.65 -16.01 -3.06
CA ARG A 449 -5.07 -17.05 -3.89
C ARG A 449 -4.82 -18.30 -3.07
N ALA A 450 -5.31 -19.43 -3.56
CA ALA A 450 -5.30 -20.72 -2.90
C ALA A 450 -4.79 -21.85 -3.81
N ASN A 451 -3.74 -21.55 -4.58
CA ASN A 451 -3.13 -22.43 -5.59
C ASN A 451 -1.78 -23.00 -5.16
N GLY A 452 -1.63 -23.30 -3.88
CA GLY A 452 -0.47 -23.97 -3.30
C GLY A 452 0.79 -23.10 -3.36
N ASP A 453 1.82 -23.56 -4.04
CA ASP A 453 3.12 -22.88 -4.12
C ASP A 453 3.07 -21.45 -4.66
N LYS A 454 2.04 -21.09 -5.40
CA LYS A 454 1.82 -19.76 -5.95
C LYS A 454 0.90 -18.90 -5.09
N ALA A 455 0.30 -19.47 -4.04
CA ALA A 455 -0.52 -18.75 -3.08
C ALA A 455 0.32 -17.81 -2.20
N PHE A 456 -0.37 -16.92 -1.46
CA PHE A 456 0.29 -16.10 -0.46
C PHE A 456 0.87 -16.97 0.68
N PHE A 457 1.71 -16.42 1.52
CA PHE A 457 2.36 -17.13 2.63
C PHE A 457 1.33 -17.86 3.52
N GLY A 458 1.61 -19.11 3.80
CA GLY A 458 0.66 -20.07 4.35
C GLY A 458 0.26 -21.15 3.32
N TRP A 459 0.40 -20.85 2.04
CA TRP A 459 0.28 -21.75 0.90
C TRP A 459 -1.00 -22.57 0.87
N PRO A 460 -2.19 -21.96 1.05
CA PRO A 460 -3.44 -22.68 0.90
C PRO A 460 -3.54 -23.32 -0.50
N ASN A 461 -4.09 -24.53 -0.56
CA ASN A 461 -4.38 -25.23 -1.81
C ASN A 461 -5.85 -25.66 -1.79
N ILE A 462 -6.72 -24.84 -2.41
CA ILE A 462 -8.17 -24.95 -2.32
C ILE A 462 -8.75 -24.71 -3.71
N PRO A 463 -8.97 -25.79 -4.49
CA PRO A 463 -9.42 -25.69 -5.89
C PRO A 463 -10.72 -24.89 -6.07
N ASP A 464 -11.69 -25.01 -5.15
CA ASP A 464 -12.97 -24.31 -5.24
C ASP A 464 -12.79 -22.78 -5.18
N VAL A 465 -11.87 -22.29 -4.34
CA VAL A 465 -11.54 -20.87 -4.25
C VAL A 465 -10.89 -20.37 -5.54
N GLU A 466 -9.95 -21.13 -6.11
CA GLU A 466 -9.30 -20.76 -7.37
C GLU A 466 -10.26 -20.80 -8.55
N ALA A 467 -11.24 -21.72 -8.56
CA ALA A 467 -12.26 -21.78 -9.60
C ALA A 467 -13.14 -20.51 -9.60
N GLU A 468 -13.55 -20.01 -8.43
CA GLU A 468 -14.32 -18.77 -8.34
C GLU A 468 -13.49 -17.54 -8.71
N ILE A 469 -12.20 -17.50 -8.34
CA ILE A 469 -11.29 -16.43 -8.77
C ILE A 469 -11.15 -16.45 -10.31
N ALA A 470 -10.99 -17.61 -10.92
CA ALA A 470 -10.91 -17.73 -12.37
C ALA A 470 -12.21 -17.27 -13.07
N ALA A 471 -13.37 -17.65 -12.53
CA ALA A 471 -14.67 -17.22 -13.02
C ALA A 471 -14.82 -15.69 -12.96
N TRP A 472 -14.32 -15.05 -11.90
CA TRP A 472 -14.38 -13.59 -11.78
C TRP A 472 -13.57 -12.86 -12.87
N TYR A 473 -12.41 -13.39 -13.26
CA TYR A 473 -11.62 -12.80 -14.34
C TYR A 473 -12.36 -12.82 -15.69
N ASP A 474 -13.22 -13.81 -15.91
CA ASP A 474 -14.02 -13.97 -17.14
C ASP A 474 -15.38 -13.24 -17.06
N ALA A 475 -15.80 -12.75 -15.88
CA ALA A 475 -17.05 -12.01 -15.67
C ALA A 475 -17.07 -10.71 -16.48
N LYS A 476 -18.21 -10.44 -17.13
CA LYS A 476 -18.40 -9.29 -18.03
C LYS A 476 -19.22 -8.17 -17.41
N THR A 477 -20.00 -8.48 -16.39
CA THR A 477 -20.90 -7.52 -15.72
C THR A 477 -20.67 -7.49 -14.23
N LEU A 478 -20.98 -6.37 -13.60
CA LEU A 478 -20.89 -6.21 -12.14
C LEU A 478 -21.80 -7.19 -11.39
N ASP A 479 -22.97 -7.53 -11.96
CA ASP A 479 -23.89 -8.47 -11.31
C ASP A 479 -23.34 -9.90 -11.32
N GLU A 480 -22.67 -10.32 -12.43
CA GLU A 480 -21.92 -11.58 -12.46
C GLU A 480 -20.79 -11.56 -11.41
N GLU A 481 -20.03 -10.47 -11.33
CA GLU A 481 -18.96 -10.32 -10.35
C GLU A 481 -19.47 -10.42 -8.91
N LYS A 482 -20.62 -9.81 -8.59
CA LYS A 482 -21.25 -9.88 -7.26
C LYS A 482 -21.67 -11.31 -6.90
N LEU A 483 -22.25 -12.04 -7.85
CA LEU A 483 -22.63 -13.45 -7.63
C LEU A 483 -21.41 -14.32 -7.36
N ILE A 484 -20.34 -14.11 -8.12
CA ILE A 484 -19.07 -14.83 -7.93
C ILE A 484 -18.44 -14.45 -6.58
N ALA A 485 -18.43 -13.14 -6.23
CA ALA A 485 -17.89 -12.69 -4.96
C ALA A 485 -18.58 -13.36 -3.75
N ARG A 486 -19.90 -13.58 -3.80
CA ARG A 486 -20.64 -14.31 -2.76
C ARG A 486 -20.16 -15.74 -2.62
N ARG A 487 -20.07 -16.48 -3.75
CA ARG A 487 -19.58 -17.87 -3.74
C ARG A 487 -18.13 -17.95 -3.30
N LEU A 488 -17.27 -17.06 -3.79
CA LEU A 488 -15.88 -16.97 -3.40
C LEU A 488 -15.71 -16.70 -1.88
N ASN A 489 -16.47 -15.73 -1.35
CA ASN A 489 -16.44 -15.41 0.08
C ASN A 489 -16.83 -16.62 0.92
N LYS A 490 -17.90 -17.30 0.54
CA LYS A 490 -18.35 -18.52 1.21
C LYS A 490 -17.31 -19.64 1.13
N ALA A 491 -16.79 -19.95 -0.05
CA ALA A 491 -15.78 -20.98 -0.25
C ALA A 491 -14.50 -20.69 0.55
N ALA A 492 -14.05 -19.42 0.56
CA ALA A 492 -12.88 -19.00 1.30
C ALA A 492 -13.07 -19.07 2.83
N LEU A 493 -14.27 -18.75 3.35
CA LEU A 493 -14.60 -18.90 4.79
C LEU A 493 -14.78 -20.36 5.19
N ASP A 494 -15.46 -21.18 4.37
CA ASP A 494 -15.66 -22.60 4.64
C ASP A 494 -14.32 -23.35 4.77
N ASN A 495 -13.34 -22.94 3.97
CA ASN A 495 -12.00 -23.53 3.95
C ASN A 495 -10.99 -22.74 4.80
N VAL A 496 -11.35 -21.59 5.31
CA VAL A 496 -10.51 -20.68 6.12
C VAL A 496 -9.16 -20.44 5.45
N VAL A 497 -9.19 -19.74 4.31
CA VAL A 497 -7.96 -19.34 3.58
C VAL A 497 -7.04 -18.52 4.49
N TYR A 498 -7.62 -17.56 5.21
CA TYR A 498 -7.02 -16.83 6.33
C TYR A 498 -8.14 -16.33 7.27
N ALA A 499 -7.80 -15.83 8.46
CA ALA A 499 -8.77 -15.24 9.37
C ALA A 499 -8.79 -13.71 9.21
N PRO A 500 -9.93 -13.10 8.81
CA PRO A 500 -10.09 -11.65 8.86
C PRO A 500 -10.26 -11.19 10.30
N LEU A 501 -9.36 -10.31 10.78
CA LEU A 501 -9.35 -9.83 12.17
C LEU A 501 -10.28 -8.64 12.39
N GLY A 502 -10.85 -8.09 11.33
CA GLY A 502 -11.66 -6.88 11.30
C GLY A 502 -11.07 -5.79 10.42
N MET A 503 -11.83 -4.72 10.25
CA MET A 503 -11.42 -3.52 9.52
C MET A 503 -11.23 -2.38 10.50
N TYR A 504 -10.11 -1.65 10.41
CA TYR A 504 -9.85 -0.45 11.22
C TYR A 504 -9.56 0.76 10.35
N LEU A 505 -9.94 1.93 10.87
CA LEU A 505 -9.75 3.22 10.22
C LEU A 505 -8.43 3.83 10.71
N ARG A 506 -7.67 4.41 9.79
CA ARG A 506 -6.46 5.14 10.11
C ARG A 506 -6.75 6.62 10.13
N TYR A 507 -6.12 7.31 11.08
CA TYR A 507 -6.11 8.76 11.10
C TYR A 507 -4.94 9.30 10.30
N PHE A 508 -5.07 10.53 9.82
CA PHE A 508 -3.98 11.39 9.42
C PHE A 508 -4.12 12.73 10.15
N ALA A 509 -3.04 13.47 10.28
CA ALA A 509 -3.03 14.73 10.98
C ALA A 509 -2.24 15.76 10.19
N TRP A 510 -2.70 17.01 10.16
CA TRP A 510 -2.03 18.06 9.42
C TRP A 510 -2.19 19.43 10.09
N ARG A 511 -1.32 20.35 9.72
CA ARG A 511 -1.41 21.76 10.15
C ARG A 511 -2.61 22.41 9.45
N LYS A 512 -3.42 23.18 10.17
CA LYS A 512 -4.64 23.84 9.63
C LYS A 512 -4.36 24.87 8.52
N ASN A 513 -3.10 25.29 8.34
CA ASN A 513 -2.69 26.11 7.22
C ASN A 513 -2.40 25.29 5.94
N VAL A 514 -2.58 23.97 5.98
CA VAL A 514 -2.58 23.09 4.81
C VAL A 514 -4.02 22.76 4.44
N GLY A 515 -4.39 23.02 3.20
CA GLY A 515 -5.72 22.75 2.65
C GLY A 515 -5.66 21.85 1.42
N GLY A 516 -6.82 21.33 1.00
CA GLY A 516 -6.95 20.51 -0.21
C GLY A 516 -6.52 19.05 -0.02
N ILE A 517 -6.34 18.57 1.21
CA ILE A 517 -6.03 17.17 1.49
C ILE A 517 -7.27 16.31 1.18
N ALA A 518 -7.12 15.34 0.28
CA ALA A 518 -8.17 14.40 -0.07
C ALA A 518 -8.10 13.14 0.78
N GLN A 519 -9.25 12.57 1.13
CA GLN A 519 -9.36 11.25 1.75
C GLN A 519 -9.08 10.16 0.71
N GLY A 520 -8.42 9.08 1.15
CA GLY A 520 -8.18 7.91 0.33
C GLY A 520 -7.02 7.05 0.85
N PRO A 521 -6.68 5.96 0.12
CA PRO A 521 -5.78 4.92 0.60
C PRO A 521 -4.31 5.36 0.72
N LEU A 522 -3.98 6.55 0.23
CA LEU A 522 -2.63 7.13 0.27
C LEU A 522 -2.70 8.65 0.28
N PRO A 523 -1.61 9.35 0.63
CA PRO A 523 -1.54 10.81 0.50
C PRO A 523 -1.58 11.23 -0.98
N PHE A 524 -2.58 12.03 -1.35
CA PHE A 524 -2.67 12.67 -2.67
C PHE A 524 -2.21 14.11 -2.55
N PHE A 525 -1.29 14.55 -3.44
CA PHE A 525 -0.65 15.87 -3.36
C PHE A 525 -1.26 16.89 -4.33
N TRP A 526 -2.08 16.44 -5.30
CA TRP A 526 -2.78 17.33 -6.20
C TRP A 526 -3.90 18.08 -5.47
N GLY A 527 -3.92 19.39 -5.67
CA GLY A 527 -4.82 20.30 -4.96
C GLY A 527 -4.35 20.70 -3.56
N VAL A 528 -3.32 20.07 -3.00
CA VAL A 528 -2.83 20.42 -1.66
C VAL A 528 -2.02 21.72 -1.71
N SER A 529 -2.40 22.66 -0.85
CA SER A 529 -1.76 23.96 -0.72
C SER A 529 -1.41 24.28 0.73
N LYS A 530 -0.34 25.06 0.94
CA LYS A 530 0.08 25.57 2.23
C LYS A 530 0.05 27.09 2.22
N THR A 531 -0.70 27.68 3.15
CA THR A 531 -0.63 29.12 3.43
C THR A 531 0.52 29.40 4.40
N VAL A 532 1.31 30.45 4.09
CA VAL A 532 2.49 30.87 4.89
C VAL A 532 2.05 31.83 5.96
#